data_48b390d04212c969471b8be66ea0a4ae
#
_entry.id   48b390d04212c969471b8be66ea0a4ae
#
_cell.length_a   1.000
_cell.length_b   1.000
_cell.length_c   1.000
_cell.angle_alpha   90.00
_cell.angle_beta   90.00
_cell.angle_gamma   90.00
#
_symmetry.space_group_name_H-M   'P 1'
#
loop_
_entity.id
_entity.type
_entity.pdbx_description
1 polymer ?
#
loop_
_entity_poly.entity_id
_entity_poly.type
_entity_poly.pdbx_seq_one_letter_code
_entity_poly.pdbx_strand_id
1 'polypeptide(L)'
;GIRVNVLSDLTGAARGLLGNRPGYICMIGTGSNSGYYDGRNITSNVPPLGFILGDEGSWAALGKRLIADFLRGIMPEKLSDEFRSIYGAEKDEIVSNVYRGVFPSRYIGGFVKFLNDHISESYCRDLVEISLGEFVRRNLNLYGIPPGSGLAVTGSVAWHFRDILEEVFSRYG
;
A
#
# COMPACT_ATOMS: atom_id res chain seq x y z
N GLY A 1 -3.90 -17.45 36.15
CA GLY A 1 -4.74 -16.88 35.08
C GLY A 1 -3.88 -16.48 33.89
N ILE A 2 -4.43 -16.53 32.67
CA ILE A 2 -3.77 -16.07 31.44
C ILE A 2 -3.84 -14.55 31.41
N ARG A 3 -2.71 -13.87 31.22
CA ARG A 3 -2.68 -12.43 30.93
C ARG A 3 -2.74 -12.22 29.41
N VAL A 4 -3.71 -11.44 28.97
CA VAL A 4 -3.89 -11.09 27.55
C VAL A 4 -3.59 -9.60 27.39
N ASN A 5 -2.66 -9.27 26.49
CA ASN A 5 -2.39 -7.90 26.05
C ASN A 5 -2.86 -7.75 24.62
N VAL A 6 -3.75 -6.79 24.37
CA VAL A 6 -4.23 -6.44 23.03
C VAL A 6 -3.56 -5.15 22.61
N LEU A 7 -2.89 -5.19 21.47
CA LEU A 7 -2.17 -4.05 20.88
C LEU A 7 -2.64 -3.85 19.44
N SER A 8 -2.41 -2.65 18.89
CA SER A 8 -2.61 -2.45 17.45
C SER A 8 -1.57 -3.24 16.66
N ASP A 9 -1.91 -3.59 15.43
CA ASP A 9 -1.01 -4.24 14.48
C ASP A 9 0.27 -3.40 14.24
N LEU A 10 0.14 -2.08 14.14
CA LEU A 10 1.26 -1.15 14.01
C LEU A 10 2.23 -1.25 15.21
N THR A 11 1.70 -1.33 16.45
CA THR A 11 2.53 -1.51 17.64
C THR A 11 3.21 -2.88 17.65
N GLY A 12 2.49 -3.91 17.22
CA GLY A 12 3.05 -5.25 17.06
C GLY A 12 4.20 -5.29 16.05
N ALA A 13 4.01 -4.67 14.89
CA ALA A 13 5.03 -4.54 13.85
C ALA A 13 6.27 -3.75 14.35
N ALA A 14 6.05 -2.62 15.04
CA ALA A 14 7.13 -1.82 15.59
C ALA A 14 7.99 -2.63 16.59
N ARG A 15 7.35 -3.34 17.50
CA ARG A 15 8.07 -4.21 18.45
C ARG A 15 8.83 -5.35 17.78
N GLY A 16 8.25 -5.94 16.74
CA GLY A 16 8.87 -7.03 15.99
C GLY A 16 10.12 -6.58 15.22
N LEU A 17 10.07 -5.40 14.59
CA LEU A 17 11.13 -4.92 13.70
C LEU A 17 12.17 -4.02 14.41
N LEU A 18 11.73 -3.20 15.36
CA LEU A 18 12.58 -2.24 16.05
C LEU A 18 13.01 -2.71 17.44
N GLY A 19 12.31 -3.68 18.04
CA GLY A 19 12.55 -4.10 19.41
C GLY A 19 12.26 -2.96 20.39
N ASN A 20 13.27 -2.55 21.17
CA ASN A 20 13.19 -1.42 22.09
C ASN A 20 13.85 -0.13 21.53
N ARG A 21 14.22 -0.11 20.24
CA ARG A 21 14.84 1.05 19.61
C ARG A 21 13.77 1.99 19.08
N PRO A 22 13.90 3.30 19.27
CA PRO A 22 13.00 4.25 18.64
C PRO A 22 13.21 4.27 17.11
N GLY A 23 12.15 4.60 16.38
CA GLY A 23 12.20 4.70 14.92
C GLY A 23 10.82 4.84 14.29
N TYR A 24 10.80 5.06 12.99
CA TYR A 24 9.57 5.11 12.22
C TYR A 24 9.20 3.73 11.73
N ILE A 25 7.90 3.43 11.72
CA ILE A 25 7.34 2.17 11.25
C ILE A 25 6.29 2.42 10.18
N CYS A 26 6.37 1.69 9.08
CA CYS A 26 5.38 1.68 8.02
C CYS A 26 4.84 0.28 7.81
N MET A 27 3.54 0.19 7.62
CA MET A 27 2.85 -1.03 7.19
C MET A 27 2.19 -0.74 5.85
N ILE A 28 2.57 -1.48 4.79
CA ILE A 28 2.01 -1.32 3.44
C ILE A 28 1.57 -2.70 2.93
N GLY A 29 0.29 -2.97 3.09
CA GLY A 29 -0.35 -4.24 2.76
C GLY A 29 -1.71 -4.03 2.11
N THR A 30 -2.78 -4.65 2.62
CA THR A 30 -4.17 -4.44 2.14
C THR A 30 -4.58 -2.98 2.30
N GLY A 31 -4.25 -2.36 3.42
CA GLY A 31 -4.25 -0.93 3.68
C GLY A 31 -2.84 -0.43 3.96
N SER A 32 -2.70 0.83 4.37
CA SER A 32 -1.42 1.38 4.81
C SER A 32 -1.55 2.17 6.10
N ASN A 33 -0.48 2.16 6.89
CA ASN A 33 -0.39 2.89 8.14
C ASN A 33 1.08 3.22 8.44
N SER A 34 1.33 4.25 9.25
CA SER A 34 2.67 4.63 9.65
C SER A 34 2.67 5.22 11.07
N GLY A 35 3.82 5.28 11.72
CA GLY A 35 3.93 5.89 13.04
C GLY A 35 5.38 6.05 13.49
N TYR A 36 5.56 6.90 14.50
CA TYR A 36 6.80 6.98 15.25
C TYR A 36 6.67 6.15 16.53
N TYR A 37 7.61 5.26 16.73
CA TYR A 37 7.72 4.38 17.87
C TYR A 37 8.88 4.84 18.77
N ASP A 38 8.63 5.08 20.05
CA ASP A 38 9.61 5.58 21.02
C ASP A 38 10.47 4.47 21.67
N GLY A 39 10.29 3.23 21.23
CA GLY A 39 10.89 2.04 21.83
C GLY A 39 9.95 1.27 22.77
N ARG A 40 8.75 1.80 23.01
CA ARG A 40 7.71 1.18 23.87
C ARG A 40 6.30 1.33 23.26
N ASN A 41 5.98 2.51 22.76
CA ASN A 41 4.65 2.87 22.27
C ASN A 41 4.74 3.64 20.95
N ILE A 42 3.66 3.62 20.17
CA ILE A 42 3.47 4.56 19.07
C ILE A 42 3.06 5.90 19.66
N THR A 43 3.90 6.92 19.52
CA THR A 43 3.69 8.26 20.10
C THR A 43 3.27 9.30 19.09
N SER A 44 3.44 9.00 17.80
CA SER A 44 2.91 9.80 16.69
C SER A 44 2.39 8.88 15.59
N ASN A 45 1.24 9.20 15.02
CA ASN A 45 0.62 8.42 13.95
C ASN A 45 -0.13 9.38 13.02
N VAL A 46 0.21 9.34 11.73
CA VAL A 46 -0.62 9.97 10.70
C VAL A 46 -1.88 9.12 10.59
N PRO A 47 -3.09 9.71 10.75
CA PRO A 47 -4.32 8.93 10.81
C PRO A 47 -4.52 8.06 9.57
N PRO A 48 -4.67 6.73 9.72
CA PRO A 48 -5.05 5.87 8.61
C PRO A 48 -6.53 6.11 8.30
N LEU A 49 -6.81 6.62 7.09
CA LEU A 49 -8.16 7.04 6.71
C LEU A 49 -8.94 5.95 5.97
N GLY A 50 -8.36 4.75 5.84
CA GLY A 50 -8.97 3.61 5.16
C GLY A 50 -8.98 3.76 3.62
N PHE A 51 -9.50 2.74 2.93
CA PHE A 51 -9.30 2.59 1.49
C PHE A 51 -10.00 3.63 0.62
N ILE A 52 -10.98 4.38 1.14
CA ILE A 52 -11.67 5.44 0.38
C ILE A 52 -10.88 6.75 0.45
N LEU A 53 -10.45 7.16 1.63
CA LEU A 53 -9.86 8.48 1.88
C LEU A 53 -8.33 8.45 2.04
N GLY A 54 -7.73 7.28 2.17
CA GLY A 54 -6.31 7.07 2.42
C GLY A 54 -5.83 5.75 1.83
N ASP A 55 -5.02 5.03 2.61
CA ASP A 55 -4.38 3.76 2.26
C ASP A 55 -3.46 3.87 1.02
N GLU A 56 -2.82 5.03 0.81
CA GLU A 56 -1.86 5.24 -0.27
C GLU A 56 -0.79 4.15 -0.25
N GLY A 57 -0.36 3.71 -1.42
CA GLY A 57 0.63 2.64 -1.56
C GLY A 57 0.10 1.22 -1.37
N SER A 58 -1.09 1.04 -0.78
CA SER A 58 -1.67 -0.28 -0.47
C SER A 58 -2.20 -1.04 -1.70
N TRP A 59 -2.51 -2.35 -1.51
CA TRP A 59 -3.21 -3.13 -2.53
C TRP A 59 -4.51 -2.46 -2.97
N ALA A 60 -5.26 -1.88 -2.05
CA ALA A 60 -6.51 -1.20 -2.37
C ALA A 60 -6.28 0.07 -3.21
N ALA A 61 -5.26 0.86 -2.90
CA ALA A 61 -4.90 2.06 -3.67
C ALA A 61 -4.42 1.71 -5.08
N LEU A 62 -3.51 0.74 -5.19
CA LEU A 62 -3.01 0.22 -6.46
C LEU A 62 -4.14 -0.32 -7.33
N GLY A 63 -5.00 -1.16 -6.76
CA GLY A 63 -6.11 -1.76 -7.48
C GLY A 63 -7.16 -0.75 -7.93
N LYS A 64 -7.48 0.28 -7.11
CA LYS A 64 -8.38 1.37 -7.52
C LYS A 64 -7.88 2.05 -8.80
N ARG A 65 -6.59 2.37 -8.83
CA ARG A 65 -5.99 3.05 -9.98
C ARG A 65 -5.95 2.15 -11.20
N LEU A 66 -5.49 0.90 -11.04
CA LEU A 66 -5.44 -0.09 -12.11
C LEU A 66 -6.80 -0.30 -12.79
N ILE A 67 -7.86 -0.52 -11.98
CA ILE A 67 -9.22 -0.71 -12.49
C ILE A 67 -9.75 0.56 -13.16
N ALA A 68 -9.51 1.73 -12.55
CA ALA A 68 -9.96 3.00 -13.13
C ALA A 68 -9.31 3.25 -14.49
N ASP A 69 -8.02 2.96 -14.63
CA ASP A 69 -7.29 3.11 -15.88
C ASP A 69 -7.76 2.10 -16.94
N PHE A 70 -8.00 0.84 -16.54
CA PHE A 70 -8.59 -0.17 -17.42
C PHE A 70 -9.96 0.27 -17.95
N LEU A 71 -10.86 0.66 -17.07
CA LEU A 71 -12.24 1.04 -17.46
C LEU A 71 -12.34 2.34 -18.27
N ARG A 72 -11.32 3.20 -18.21
CA ARG A 72 -11.22 4.46 -18.97
C ARG A 72 -10.42 4.31 -20.26
N GLY A 73 -9.83 3.14 -20.54
CA GLY A 73 -8.97 2.94 -21.70
C GLY A 73 -7.63 3.68 -21.61
N ILE A 74 -7.13 3.95 -20.40
CA ILE A 74 -5.81 4.56 -20.14
C ILE A 74 -4.72 3.49 -20.14
N MET A 75 -5.05 2.28 -19.70
CA MET A 75 -4.15 1.13 -19.74
C MET A 75 -3.73 0.85 -21.19
N PRO A 76 -2.44 0.60 -21.48
CA PRO A 76 -1.98 0.23 -22.82
C PRO A 76 -2.79 -0.95 -23.39
N GLU A 77 -3.13 -0.89 -24.68
CA GLU A 77 -4.06 -1.82 -25.34
C GLU A 77 -3.68 -3.29 -25.11
N LYS A 78 -2.40 -3.63 -25.35
CA LYS A 78 -1.88 -4.99 -25.10
C LYS A 78 -2.14 -5.47 -23.67
N LEU A 79 -1.86 -4.64 -22.68
CA LEU A 79 -2.09 -4.98 -21.26
C LEU A 79 -3.59 -5.04 -20.94
N SER A 80 -4.39 -4.17 -21.54
CA SER A 80 -5.85 -4.15 -21.37
C SER A 80 -6.49 -5.44 -21.89
N ASP A 81 -6.06 -5.93 -23.05
CA ASP A 81 -6.56 -7.17 -23.64
C ASP A 81 -6.17 -8.39 -22.78
N GLU A 82 -4.94 -8.41 -22.29
CA GLU A 82 -4.47 -9.46 -21.39
C GLU A 82 -5.22 -9.41 -20.04
N PHE A 83 -5.40 -8.23 -19.46
CA PHE A 83 -6.18 -8.02 -18.24
C PHE A 83 -7.61 -8.54 -18.40
N ARG A 84 -8.27 -8.21 -19.51
CA ARG A 84 -9.61 -8.70 -19.85
C ARG A 84 -9.66 -10.22 -19.99
N SER A 85 -8.65 -10.80 -20.64
CA SER A 85 -8.55 -12.26 -20.81
C SER A 85 -8.40 -12.99 -19.47
N ILE A 86 -7.61 -12.44 -18.55
CA ILE A 86 -7.34 -13.08 -17.24
C ILE A 86 -8.54 -12.98 -16.30
N TYR A 87 -9.16 -11.80 -16.23
CA TYR A 87 -10.18 -11.53 -15.21
C TYR A 87 -11.61 -11.63 -15.74
N GLY A 88 -11.84 -11.56 -17.04
CA GLY A 88 -13.15 -11.68 -17.66
C GLY A 88 -14.19 -10.66 -17.18
N ALA A 89 -13.76 -9.67 -16.40
CA ALA A 89 -14.67 -8.77 -15.68
C ALA A 89 -15.14 -7.62 -16.55
N GLU A 90 -16.43 -7.53 -16.72
CA GLU A 90 -17.09 -6.44 -17.41
C GLU A 90 -17.26 -5.21 -16.49
N LYS A 91 -17.39 -4.02 -17.11
CA LYS A 91 -17.50 -2.75 -16.38
C LYS A 91 -18.59 -2.77 -15.30
N ASP A 92 -19.78 -3.23 -15.65
CA ASP A 92 -20.93 -3.21 -14.75
C ASP A 92 -20.75 -4.18 -13.57
N GLU A 93 -20.09 -5.30 -13.80
CA GLU A 93 -19.73 -6.26 -12.76
C GLU A 93 -18.69 -5.67 -11.80
N ILE A 94 -17.62 -5.07 -12.33
CA ILE A 94 -16.60 -4.40 -11.50
C ILE A 94 -17.25 -3.32 -10.65
N VAL A 95 -18.03 -2.43 -11.25
CA VAL A 95 -18.71 -1.33 -10.55
C VAL A 95 -19.65 -1.86 -9.47
N SER A 96 -20.43 -2.91 -9.78
CA SER A 96 -21.31 -3.53 -8.81
C SER A 96 -20.55 -4.12 -7.62
N ASN A 97 -19.47 -4.84 -7.86
CA ASN A 97 -18.65 -5.44 -6.78
C ASN A 97 -17.95 -4.38 -5.92
N VAL A 98 -17.52 -3.27 -6.51
CA VAL A 98 -16.90 -2.17 -5.77
C VAL A 98 -17.90 -1.42 -4.88
N TYR A 99 -19.11 -1.14 -5.37
CA TYR A 99 -20.05 -0.29 -4.65
C TYR A 99 -21.11 -1.05 -3.85
N ARG A 100 -21.33 -2.33 -4.13
CA ARG A 100 -22.35 -3.16 -3.46
C ARG A 100 -21.76 -4.42 -2.81
N GLY A 101 -20.50 -4.75 -3.08
CA GLY A 101 -19.82 -5.90 -2.52
C GLY A 101 -19.53 -5.73 -1.03
N VAL A 102 -19.43 -6.86 -0.31
CA VAL A 102 -19.19 -6.88 1.14
C VAL A 102 -17.76 -6.46 1.50
N PHE A 103 -16.79 -6.78 0.64
CA PHE A 103 -15.36 -6.50 0.87
C PHE A 103 -14.73 -5.81 -0.34
N PRO A 104 -15.12 -4.56 -0.66
CA PRO A 104 -14.67 -3.89 -1.87
C PRO A 104 -13.16 -3.67 -1.94
N SER A 105 -12.50 -3.35 -0.83
CA SER A 105 -11.04 -3.19 -0.79
C SER A 105 -10.30 -4.47 -1.14
N ARG A 106 -10.78 -5.62 -0.65
CA ARG A 106 -10.22 -6.94 -0.96
C ARG A 106 -10.45 -7.31 -2.43
N TYR A 107 -11.66 -7.06 -2.94
CA TYR A 107 -11.99 -7.30 -4.34
C TYR A 107 -11.06 -6.50 -5.26
N ILE A 108 -10.95 -5.19 -5.04
CA ILE A 108 -10.08 -4.30 -5.79
C ILE A 108 -8.61 -4.74 -5.69
N GLY A 109 -8.14 -5.07 -4.49
CA GLY A 109 -6.77 -5.53 -4.26
C GLY A 109 -6.43 -6.84 -4.99
N GLY A 110 -7.43 -7.67 -5.29
CA GLY A 110 -7.26 -8.92 -6.03
C GLY A 110 -6.72 -8.74 -7.45
N PHE A 111 -6.92 -7.59 -8.07
CA PHE A 111 -6.40 -7.30 -9.42
C PHE A 111 -4.93 -6.91 -9.44
N VAL A 112 -4.34 -6.55 -8.29
CA VAL A 112 -2.97 -6.03 -8.23
C VAL A 112 -1.91 -7.09 -8.51
N LYS A 113 -2.27 -8.37 -8.43
CA LYS A 113 -1.39 -9.46 -8.92
C LYS A 113 -0.95 -9.20 -10.36
N PHE A 114 -1.81 -8.64 -11.19
CA PHE A 114 -1.49 -8.25 -12.57
C PHE A 114 -0.30 -7.29 -12.64
N LEU A 115 -0.23 -6.29 -11.75
CA LEU A 115 0.91 -5.37 -11.72
C LEU A 115 2.22 -6.08 -11.39
N ASN A 116 2.17 -7.01 -10.44
CA ASN A 116 3.36 -7.78 -10.06
C ASN A 116 3.83 -8.68 -11.21
N ASP A 117 2.91 -9.34 -11.89
CA ASP A 117 3.22 -10.26 -12.99
C ASP A 117 3.75 -9.50 -14.24
N HIS A 118 3.43 -8.19 -14.35
CA HIS A 118 3.81 -7.32 -15.47
C HIS A 118 4.71 -6.15 -15.05
N ILE A 119 5.46 -6.30 -13.96
CA ILE A 119 6.24 -5.20 -13.38
C ILE A 119 7.37 -4.68 -14.28
N SER A 120 7.78 -5.45 -15.28
CA SER A 120 8.72 -5.04 -16.31
C SER A 120 8.14 -4.06 -17.34
N GLU A 121 6.81 -3.99 -17.46
CA GLU A 121 6.13 -3.02 -18.31
C GLU A 121 6.13 -1.65 -17.63
N SER A 122 6.52 -0.60 -18.35
CA SER A 122 6.66 0.76 -17.78
C SER A 122 5.37 1.25 -17.12
N TYR A 123 4.22 1.03 -17.75
CA TYR A 123 2.92 1.38 -17.18
C TYR A 123 2.69 0.78 -15.79
N CYS A 124 2.99 -0.51 -15.61
CA CYS A 124 2.79 -1.19 -14.33
C CYS A 124 3.76 -0.68 -13.27
N ARG A 125 5.02 -0.48 -13.65
CA ARG A 125 6.05 0.08 -12.78
C ARG A 125 5.69 1.51 -12.34
N ASP A 126 5.34 2.38 -13.29
CA ASP A 126 4.96 3.77 -13.02
C ASP A 126 3.76 3.87 -12.08
N LEU A 127 2.77 2.99 -12.25
CA LEU A 127 1.60 2.97 -11.38
C LEU A 127 1.98 2.63 -9.93
N VAL A 128 2.89 1.67 -9.73
CA VAL A 128 3.41 1.31 -8.41
C VAL A 128 4.25 2.45 -7.83
N GLU A 129 5.18 3.03 -8.60
CA GLU A 129 6.02 4.15 -8.16
C GLU A 129 5.19 5.35 -7.71
N ILE A 130 4.19 5.74 -8.51
CA ILE A 130 3.29 6.85 -8.17
C ILE A 130 2.52 6.56 -6.88
N SER A 131 1.99 5.34 -6.71
CA SER A 131 1.23 4.98 -5.52
C SER A 131 2.08 4.98 -4.25
N LEU A 132 3.31 4.46 -4.32
CA LEU A 132 4.27 4.50 -3.22
C LEU A 132 4.76 5.92 -2.92
N GLY A 133 4.97 6.74 -3.96
CA GLY A 133 5.29 8.16 -3.82
C GLY A 133 4.18 8.95 -3.11
N GLU A 134 2.92 8.65 -3.39
CA GLU A 134 1.78 9.21 -2.64
C GLU A 134 1.81 8.83 -1.17
N PHE A 135 2.17 7.58 -0.84
CA PHE A 135 2.35 7.16 0.55
C PHE A 135 3.43 7.98 1.25
N VAL A 136 4.59 8.17 0.64
CA VAL A 136 5.65 9.01 1.21
C VAL A 136 5.16 10.43 1.41
N ARG A 137 4.58 11.03 0.38
CA ARG A 137 4.13 12.43 0.39
C ARG A 137 3.04 12.69 1.44
N ARG A 138 2.07 11.79 1.58
CA ARG A 138 0.89 11.96 2.44
C ARG A 138 1.06 11.44 3.84
N ASN A 139 2.04 10.57 4.07
CA ASN A 139 2.30 9.97 5.37
C ASN A 139 3.68 10.33 5.90
N LEU A 140 4.76 9.89 5.26
CA LEU A 140 6.12 10.03 5.82
C LEU A 140 6.58 11.49 5.92
N ASN A 141 6.30 12.30 4.91
CA ASN A 141 6.71 13.72 4.91
C ASN A 141 6.07 14.52 6.06
N LEU A 142 4.94 14.05 6.60
CA LEU A 142 4.27 14.72 7.71
C LEU A 142 4.98 14.55 9.05
N TYR A 143 5.92 13.60 9.15
CA TYR A 143 6.71 13.40 10.37
C TYR A 143 7.95 14.31 10.44
N GLY A 144 8.39 14.88 9.31
CA GLY A 144 9.68 15.58 9.28
C GLY A 144 10.85 14.69 9.70
N ILE A 145 10.95 13.50 9.13
CA ILE A 145 11.92 12.48 9.51
C ILE A 145 13.35 13.03 9.38
N PRO A 146 14.15 13.07 10.46
CA PRO A 146 15.52 13.53 10.38
C PRO A 146 16.38 12.58 9.52
N PRO A 147 17.34 13.10 8.74
CA PRO A 147 18.28 12.24 8.01
C PRO A 147 18.98 11.22 8.92
N GLY A 148 19.11 9.99 8.45
CA GLY A 148 19.71 8.89 9.22
C GLY A 148 18.81 8.25 10.27
N SER A 149 17.54 8.65 10.35
CA SER A 149 16.57 8.00 11.24
C SER A 149 16.29 6.57 10.81
N GLY A 150 16.05 5.67 11.77
CA GLY A 150 15.60 4.30 11.49
C GLY A 150 14.18 4.30 10.92
N LEU A 151 14.02 3.70 9.75
CA LEU A 151 12.72 3.45 9.12
C LEU A 151 12.55 1.95 8.91
N ALA A 152 11.57 1.35 9.55
CA ALA A 152 11.19 -0.04 9.37
C ALA A 152 9.93 -0.14 8.53
N VAL A 153 9.92 -1.05 7.56
CA VAL A 153 8.78 -1.24 6.66
C VAL A 153 8.35 -2.70 6.68
N THR A 154 7.05 -2.95 6.69
CA THR A 154 6.45 -4.28 6.63
C THR A 154 5.18 -4.29 5.79
N GLY A 155 4.74 -5.47 5.43
CA GLY A 155 3.51 -5.69 4.67
C GLY A 155 3.78 -6.30 3.29
N SER A 156 2.73 -6.88 2.73
CA SER A 156 2.87 -7.64 1.48
C SER A 156 3.19 -6.76 0.27
N VAL A 157 2.67 -5.53 0.18
CA VAL A 157 3.07 -4.59 -0.89
C VAL A 157 4.54 -4.24 -0.77
N ALA A 158 4.99 -3.89 0.44
CA ALA A 158 6.39 -3.56 0.70
C ALA A 158 7.33 -4.73 0.33
N TRP A 159 6.90 -5.96 0.55
CA TRP A 159 7.67 -7.14 0.18
C TRP A 159 7.71 -7.38 -1.33
N HIS A 160 6.56 -7.34 -1.99
CA HIS A 160 6.47 -7.63 -3.44
C HIS A 160 7.15 -6.56 -4.30
N PHE A 161 7.05 -5.29 -3.91
CA PHE A 161 7.60 -4.16 -4.65
C PHE A 161 8.79 -3.50 -3.93
N ARG A 162 9.56 -4.28 -3.16
CA ARG A 162 10.66 -3.75 -2.31
C ARG A 162 11.67 -2.92 -3.10
N ASP A 163 12.05 -3.36 -4.30
CA ASP A 163 13.05 -2.69 -5.10
C ASP A 163 12.55 -1.30 -5.53
N ILE A 164 11.29 -1.20 -5.95
CA ILE A 164 10.64 0.07 -6.28
C ILE A 164 10.44 0.93 -5.02
N LEU A 165 10.08 0.30 -3.90
CA LEU A 165 9.92 1.00 -2.62
C LEU A 165 11.24 1.64 -2.18
N GLU A 166 12.35 0.92 -2.25
CA GLU A 166 13.70 1.43 -1.92
C GLU A 166 14.08 2.60 -2.82
N GLU A 167 13.84 2.51 -4.13
CA GLU A 167 14.07 3.60 -5.06
C GLU A 167 13.22 4.83 -4.75
N VAL A 168 11.94 4.64 -4.48
CA VAL A 168 11.01 5.73 -4.13
C VAL A 168 11.45 6.40 -2.84
N PHE A 169 11.74 5.62 -1.78
CA PHE A 169 12.14 6.16 -0.49
C PHE A 169 13.48 6.92 -0.59
N SER A 170 14.42 6.42 -1.38
CA SER A 170 15.71 7.10 -1.61
C SER A 170 15.58 8.46 -2.30
N ARG A 171 14.53 8.68 -3.10
CA ARG A 171 14.27 9.96 -3.77
C ARG A 171 13.68 11.02 -2.81
N TYR A 172 13.08 10.61 -1.72
CA TYR A 172 12.39 11.51 -0.79
C TYR A 172 13.15 11.76 0.52
N GLY A 173 14.29 11.14 0.72
CA GLY A 173 15.03 11.36 1.93
C GLY A 173 16.15 10.53 2.28
#